data_093eea0a64d35a07e05a5d92fe83bdd1
#
_entry.id   093eea0a64d35a07e05a5d92fe83bdd1
#
_cell.length_a   1.000
_cell.length_b   1.000
_cell.length_c   1.000
_cell.angle_alpha   90.00
_cell.angle_beta   90.00
_cell.angle_gamma   90.00
#
_symmetry.space_group_name_H-M   'P 1'
#
loop_
_entity.id
_entity.type
_entity.pdbx_description
1 polymer ?
#
loop_
_entity_poly.entity_id
_entity_poly.type
_entity_poly.pdbx_seq_one_letter_code
_entity_poly.pdbx_strand_id
1 'polypeptide(L)'
;MEFGVSYAPTHYNASPVVVAREAERLGFESLFVPEHSHMPLATDFPLAPETPMIYKSMYDPFVALAAAAAVTENLKLGTSIALIPQRDPIHTAKEVATLDQISNGRVVLGIGAGWNEEEMEAHGTDPKTRFRLMREKVEAIKTLWTNEVAEYHGRHVDVPPTWQWPKPVQDPHPPILMGGAGPNVLNRVVNYCDGWLPAVHMNFTEDLRGRFTPVEEFPDEVAKLQRMAEERGRPRPHVQCGSEILTRIPLGQLEEIGVTRLMVGVGGGGLDAVDDDGVRPALEQARERVDALTG
;
A
#
# COMPACT_ATOMS: atom_id res chain seq x y z
N MET A 1 -12.54 9.70 -10.38
CA MET A 1 -12.01 8.45 -9.81
C MET A 1 -10.76 8.02 -10.55
N GLU A 2 -9.66 7.67 -9.86
CA GLU A 2 -8.47 7.07 -10.44
C GLU A 2 -8.59 5.54 -10.44
N PHE A 3 -7.95 4.85 -11.41
CA PHE A 3 -7.93 3.38 -11.46
C PHE A 3 -6.49 2.89 -11.55
N GLY A 4 -6.12 2.04 -10.60
CA GLY A 4 -4.79 1.44 -10.52
C GLY A 4 -4.83 -0.08 -10.61
N VAL A 5 -3.67 -0.67 -10.76
CA VAL A 5 -3.46 -2.13 -10.79
C VAL A 5 -2.85 -2.59 -9.48
N SER A 6 -3.44 -3.60 -8.86
CA SER A 6 -2.85 -4.36 -7.73
C SER A 6 -2.27 -5.66 -8.26
N TYR A 7 -0.99 -5.89 -8.02
CA TYR A 7 -0.27 -7.05 -8.52
C TYR A 7 0.79 -7.54 -7.52
N ALA A 8 0.83 -8.84 -7.29
CA ALA A 8 1.86 -9.46 -6.46
C ALA A 8 2.92 -10.16 -7.33
N PRO A 9 4.07 -9.50 -7.60
CA PRO A 9 5.14 -10.08 -8.40
C PRO A 9 5.82 -11.24 -7.66
N THR A 10 6.06 -12.35 -8.38
CA THR A 10 6.74 -13.55 -7.90
C THR A 10 7.63 -14.12 -9.00
N HIS A 11 8.42 -15.17 -8.67
CA HIS A 11 9.27 -15.83 -9.64
C HIS A 11 8.51 -16.69 -10.68
N TYR A 12 7.21 -16.89 -10.48
CA TYR A 12 6.35 -17.68 -11.40
C TYR A 12 5.18 -16.87 -11.97
N ASN A 13 5.02 -15.61 -11.54
CA ASN A 13 4.07 -14.67 -12.15
C ASN A 13 4.77 -13.81 -13.20
N ALA A 14 3.97 -13.06 -13.97
CA ALA A 14 4.46 -12.11 -14.95
C ALA A 14 5.52 -11.16 -14.37
N SER A 15 6.46 -10.75 -15.19
CA SER A 15 7.46 -9.77 -14.80
C SER A 15 6.82 -8.44 -14.42
N PRO A 16 7.23 -7.78 -13.32
CA PRO A 16 6.74 -6.44 -12.98
C PRO A 16 6.99 -5.41 -14.09
N VAL A 17 7.99 -5.64 -14.94
CA VAL A 17 8.27 -4.83 -16.14
C VAL A 17 7.15 -4.95 -17.17
N VAL A 18 6.66 -6.17 -17.42
CA VAL A 18 5.57 -6.41 -18.38
C VAL A 18 4.26 -5.82 -17.83
N VAL A 19 3.95 -6.11 -16.58
CA VAL A 19 2.74 -5.57 -15.93
C VAL A 19 2.71 -4.03 -15.94
N ALA A 20 3.82 -3.39 -15.61
CA ALA A 20 3.92 -1.93 -15.57
C ALA A 20 3.72 -1.29 -16.96
N ARG A 21 4.38 -1.83 -17.97
CA ARG A 21 4.23 -1.34 -19.36
C ARG A 21 2.80 -1.47 -19.86
N GLU A 22 2.17 -2.62 -19.65
CA GLU A 22 0.81 -2.86 -20.12
C GLU A 22 -0.21 -2.02 -19.31
N ALA A 23 -0.02 -1.86 -17.99
CA ALA A 23 -0.84 -0.98 -17.17
C ALA A 23 -0.78 0.47 -17.67
N GLU A 24 0.41 1.01 -17.91
CA GLU A 24 0.57 2.37 -18.44
C GLU A 24 -0.01 2.50 -19.84
N ARG A 25 0.25 1.54 -20.74
CA ARG A 25 -0.30 1.52 -22.13
C ARG A 25 -1.83 1.55 -22.12
N LEU A 26 -2.46 0.90 -21.16
CA LEU A 26 -3.92 0.83 -21.02
C LEU A 26 -4.51 2.01 -20.23
N GLY A 27 -3.68 2.96 -19.82
CA GLY A 27 -4.12 4.17 -19.12
C GLY A 27 -4.53 3.95 -17.67
N PHE A 28 -4.01 2.92 -17.01
CA PHE A 28 -4.08 2.84 -15.55
C PHE A 28 -3.16 3.89 -14.93
N GLU A 29 -3.61 4.49 -13.84
CA GLU A 29 -2.90 5.59 -13.19
C GLU A 29 -1.74 5.09 -12.31
N SER A 30 -1.83 3.88 -11.78
CA SER A 30 -0.87 3.37 -10.79
C SER A 30 -0.74 1.85 -10.81
N LEU A 31 0.42 1.39 -10.30
CA LEU A 31 0.71 -0.02 -9.97
C LEU A 31 1.10 -0.11 -8.50
N PHE A 32 0.42 -0.97 -7.75
CA PHE A 32 0.71 -1.24 -6.34
C PHE A 32 1.08 -2.70 -6.12
N VAL A 33 2.14 -2.92 -5.33
CA VAL A 33 2.64 -4.27 -5.01
C VAL A 33 2.67 -4.50 -3.49
N PRO A 34 2.34 -5.71 -3.01
CA PRO A 34 2.40 -6.08 -1.60
C PRO A 34 3.81 -6.47 -1.15
N GLU A 35 3.95 -6.74 0.15
CA GLU A 35 5.19 -7.23 0.76
C GLU A 35 4.94 -8.38 1.72
N HIS A 36 5.75 -9.43 1.57
CA HIS A 36 6.19 -10.35 2.60
C HIS A 36 7.65 -10.72 2.33
N SER A 37 8.51 -10.62 3.34
CA SER A 37 9.95 -10.92 3.18
C SER A 37 10.21 -12.42 3.17
N HIS A 38 9.46 -13.15 3.96
CA HIS A 38 9.47 -14.62 4.09
C HIS A 38 8.19 -15.06 4.79
N MET A 39 7.96 -16.37 4.81
CA MET A 39 6.80 -16.94 5.48
C MET A 39 7.27 -18.05 6.42
N PRO A 40 7.32 -17.82 7.75
CA PRO A 40 7.65 -18.85 8.71
C PRO A 40 6.76 -20.09 8.59
N LEU A 41 7.30 -21.27 8.79
CA LEU A 41 6.53 -22.52 8.70
C LEU A 41 5.42 -22.63 9.77
N ALA A 42 5.60 -21.92 10.88
CA ALA A 42 4.62 -21.88 11.97
C ALA A 42 3.47 -20.89 11.72
N THR A 43 3.48 -20.15 10.60
CA THR A 43 2.45 -19.17 10.29
C THR A 43 1.07 -19.80 10.23
N ASP A 44 0.14 -19.26 11.04
CA ASP A 44 -1.29 -19.55 10.94
C ASP A 44 -1.93 -18.54 9.98
N PHE A 45 -2.22 -18.97 8.75
CA PHE A 45 -2.75 -18.08 7.72
C PHE A 45 -4.24 -17.77 7.99
N PRO A 46 -4.63 -16.50 8.16
CA PRO A 46 -5.93 -16.15 8.71
C PRO A 46 -7.13 -16.39 7.78
N LEU A 47 -6.91 -16.67 6.49
CA LEU A 47 -7.97 -16.73 5.48
C LEU A 47 -8.09 -18.11 4.81
N ALA A 48 -7.18 -19.06 5.09
CA ALA A 48 -7.21 -20.41 4.52
C ALA A 48 -6.42 -21.39 5.40
N PRO A 49 -6.70 -22.69 5.31
CA PRO A 49 -5.97 -23.73 6.08
C PRO A 49 -4.48 -23.81 5.77
N GLU A 50 -4.09 -23.40 4.57
CA GLU A 50 -2.69 -23.36 4.13
C GLU A 50 -2.32 -21.97 3.61
N THR A 51 -1.09 -21.55 3.91
CA THR A 51 -0.55 -20.29 3.35
C THR A 51 -0.39 -20.41 1.83
N PRO A 52 -1.06 -19.60 1.02
CA PRO A 52 -0.93 -19.65 -0.43
C PRO A 52 0.52 -19.41 -0.89
N MET A 53 0.92 -20.07 -1.99
CA MET A 53 2.29 -20.00 -2.51
C MET A 53 2.75 -18.57 -2.82
N ILE A 54 1.84 -17.70 -3.22
CA ILE A 54 2.13 -16.31 -3.54
C ILE A 54 2.76 -15.57 -2.35
N TYR A 55 2.28 -15.79 -1.11
CA TYR A 55 2.83 -15.19 0.10
C TYR A 55 4.26 -15.63 0.41
N LYS A 56 4.63 -16.83 -0.04
CA LYS A 56 5.97 -17.40 0.14
C LYS A 56 6.98 -16.94 -0.90
N SER A 57 6.51 -16.28 -1.96
CA SER A 57 7.26 -16.06 -3.22
C SER A 57 7.31 -14.60 -3.67
N MET A 58 6.73 -13.66 -2.91
CA MET A 58 6.70 -12.25 -3.25
C MET A 58 8.11 -11.69 -3.46
N TYR A 59 8.28 -10.88 -4.49
CA TYR A 59 9.50 -10.08 -4.65
C TYR A 59 9.52 -8.94 -3.65
N ASP A 60 10.73 -8.45 -3.32
CA ASP A 60 10.86 -7.19 -2.59
C ASP A 60 10.15 -6.07 -3.37
N PRO A 61 9.27 -5.30 -2.71
CA PRO A 61 8.44 -4.32 -3.39
C PRO A 61 9.26 -3.18 -4.03
N PHE A 62 10.31 -2.69 -3.37
CA PHE A 62 11.10 -1.58 -3.90
C PHE A 62 11.97 -1.99 -5.07
N VAL A 63 12.49 -3.22 -5.07
CA VAL A 63 13.22 -3.78 -6.23
C VAL A 63 12.28 -3.98 -7.41
N ALA A 64 11.08 -4.53 -7.19
CA ALA A 64 10.07 -4.71 -8.24
C ALA A 64 9.59 -3.37 -8.82
N LEU A 65 9.32 -2.38 -7.95
CA LEU A 65 8.90 -1.03 -8.36
C LEU A 65 10.02 -0.26 -9.07
N ALA A 66 11.29 -0.47 -8.71
CA ALA A 66 12.42 0.14 -9.44
C ALA A 66 12.51 -0.39 -10.89
N ALA A 67 12.26 -1.69 -11.10
CA ALA A 67 12.18 -2.26 -12.43
C ALA A 67 10.98 -1.69 -13.23
N ALA A 68 9.84 -1.51 -12.60
CA ALA A 68 8.66 -0.86 -13.19
C ALA A 68 8.92 0.61 -13.52
N ALA A 69 9.60 1.36 -12.64
CA ALA A 69 9.97 2.76 -12.84
C ALA A 69 10.81 2.99 -14.09
N ALA A 70 11.74 2.08 -14.37
CA ALA A 70 12.67 2.16 -15.50
C ALA A 70 12.01 2.02 -16.88
N VAL A 71 10.76 1.55 -16.92
CA VAL A 71 10.05 1.23 -18.20
C VAL A 71 8.73 1.97 -18.34
N THR A 72 8.43 2.89 -17.45
CA THR A 72 7.21 3.72 -17.44
C THR A 72 7.56 5.19 -17.23
N GLU A 73 6.70 6.10 -17.70
CA GLU A 73 6.92 7.55 -17.61
C GLU A 73 5.95 8.24 -16.65
N ASN A 74 4.68 7.78 -16.59
CA ASN A 74 3.60 8.46 -15.86
C ASN A 74 2.98 7.58 -14.77
N LEU A 75 3.10 6.23 -14.88
CA LEU A 75 2.51 5.29 -13.95
C LEU A 75 3.01 5.54 -12.52
N LYS A 76 2.12 5.85 -11.58
CA LYS A 76 2.47 5.91 -10.16
C LYS A 76 2.81 4.52 -9.63
N LEU A 77 3.75 4.47 -8.70
CA LEU A 77 4.36 3.26 -8.20
C LEU A 77 4.20 3.18 -6.69
N GLY A 78 3.45 2.22 -6.22
CA GLY A 78 3.10 2.16 -4.81
C GLY A 78 3.27 0.80 -4.16
N THR A 79 3.35 0.83 -2.84
CA THR A 79 3.27 -0.38 -2.01
C THR A 79 1.87 -0.54 -1.42
N SER A 80 1.35 -1.75 -1.39
CA SER A 80 0.06 -2.06 -0.76
C SER A 80 0.13 -3.41 -0.04
N ILE A 81 0.87 -3.40 1.01
CA ILE A 81 1.56 -2.40 1.81
C ILE A 81 3.01 -2.79 2.10
N ALA A 82 3.90 -1.80 2.36
CA ALA A 82 5.21 -2.06 2.96
C ALA A 82 5.07 -2.31 4.46
N LEU A 83 5.78 -3.33 4.97
CA LEU A 83 5.72 -3.77 6.37
C LEU A 83 6.71 -3.01 7.25
N ILE A 84 6.42 -1.74 7.56
CA ILE A 84 7.33 -0.81 8.22
C ILE A 84 7.92 -1.32 9.55
N PRO A 85 7.18 -2.04 10.43
CA PRO A 85 7.78 -2.57 11.65
C PRO A 85 8.97 -3.51 11.42
N GLN A 86 9.01 -4.19 10.29
CA GLN A 86 10.05 -5.17 9.94
C GLN A 86 11.23 -4.55 9.20
N ARG A 87 11.11 -3.31 8.71
CA ARG A 87 12.13 -2.61 7.92
C ARG A 87 12.98 -1.67 8.77
N ASP A 88 14.25 -1.52 8.43
CA ASP A 88 15.08 -0.45 8.99
C ASP A 88 14.64 0.92 8.45
N PRO A 89 14.39 1.93 9.31
CA PRO A 89 13.86 3.22 8.86
C PRO A 89 14.85 4.01 8.00
N ILE A 90 16.16 3.89 8.25
CA ILE A 90 17.20 4.62 7.50
C ILE A 90 17.31 4.05 6.09
N HIS A 91 17.33 2.70 5.96
CA HIS A 91 17.31 2.03 4.67
C HIS A 91 16.02 2.31 3.91
N THR A 92 14.86 2.21 4.56
CA THR A 92 13.56 2.46 3.91
C THR A 92 13.45 3.89 3.40
N ALA A 93 13.90 4.88 4.19
CA ALA A 93 13.96 6.27 3.73
C ALA A 93 14.84 6.42 2.48
N LYS A 94 15.98 5.72 2.44
CA LYS A 94 16.91 5.72 1.29
C LYS A 94 16.27 5.07 0.07
N GLU A 95 15.67 3.90 0.21
CA GLU A 95 15.03 3.14 -0.87
C GLU A 95 13.93 3.94 -1.53
N VAL A 96 13.01 4.48 -0.73
CA VAL A 96 11.88 5.28 -1.21
C VAL A 96 12.33 6.57 -1.88
N ALA A 97 13.26 7.32 -1.28
CA ALA A 97 13.79 8.55 -1.90
C ALA A 97 14.52 8.26 -3.21
N THR A 98 15.28 7.15 -3.28
CA THR A 98 15.96 6.74 -4.51
C THR A 98 14.95 6.36 -5.60
N LEU A 99 13.93 5.58 -5.25
CA LEU A 99 12.85 5.22 -6.18
C LEU A 99 12.09 6.46 -6.66
N ASP A 100 11.84 7.43 -5.77
CA ASP A 100 11.17 8.67 -6.11
C ASP A 100 12.00 9.51 -7.10
N GLN A 101 13.31 9.57 -6.92
CA GLN A 101 14.24 10.21 -7.88
C GLN A 101 14.24 9.48 -9.24
N ILE A 102 14.38 8.15 -9.26
CA ILE A 102 14.39 7.34 -10.49
C ILE A 102 13.06 7.50 -11.25
N SER A 103 11.96 7.54 -10.54
CA SER A 103 10.62 7.65 -11.11
C SER A 103 10.19 9.09 -11.39
N ASN A 104 11.02 10.10 -11.05
CA ASN A 104 10.66 11.52 -11.16
C ASN A 104 9.37 11.89 -10.41
N GLY A 105 9.28 11.48 -9.13
CA GLY A 105 8.19 11.89 -8.24
C GLY A 105 6.89 11.09 -8.38
N ARG A 106 6.98 9.79 -8.72
CA ARG A 106 5.80 8.92 -8.92
C ARG A 106 5.54 7.94 -7.78
N VAL A 107 6.27 8.02 -6.68
CA VAL A 107 6.12 7.05 -5.58
C VAL A 107 4.92 7.37 -4.70
N VAL A 108 4.20 6.35 -4.26
CA VAL A 108 3.18 6.38 -3.21
C VAL A 108 3.51 5.28 -2.18
N LEU A 109 3.81 5.67 -0.95
CA LEU A 109 4.20 4.72 0.09
C LEU A 109 2.98 4.24 0.89
N GLY A 110 2.41 3.11 0.50
CA GLY A 110 1.41 2.42 1.32
C GLY A 110 2.11 1.61 2.42
N ILE A 111 1.73 1.82 3.67
CA ILE A 111 2.36 1.23 4.85
C ILE A 111 1.39 0.42 5.69
N GLY A 112 1.90 -0.56 6.42
CA GLY A 112 1.13 -1.29 7.40
C GLY A 112 1.97 -1.93 8.48
N ALA A 113 1.28 -2.40 9.53
CA ALA A 113 1.95 -3.04 10.66
C ALA A 113 2.19 -4.55 10.44
N GLY A 114 1.56 -5.13 9.42
CA GLY A 114 1.60 -6.58 9.20
C GLY A 114 0.60 -7.35 10.08
N TRP A 115 0.30 -8.56 9.67
CA TRP A 115 -0.60 -9.50 10.36
C TRP A 115 0.15 -10.71 10.92
N ASN A 116 1.28 -11.08 10.30
CA ASN A 116 2.07 -12.28 10.63
C ASN A 116 3.02 -11.97 11.79
N GLU A 117 2.69 -12.47 12.97
CA GLU A 117 3.47 -12.20 14.18
C GLU A 117 4.83 -12.93 14.14
N GLU A 118 4.88 -14.15 13.60
CA GLU A 118 6.11 -14.93 13.46
C GLU A 118 7.10 -14.28 12.47
N GLU A 119 6.61 -13.68 11.39
CA GLU A 119 7.44 -12.90 10.47
C GLU A 119 8.02 -11.66 11.18
N MET A 120 7.20 -10.93 11.95
CA MET A 120 7.66 -9.79 12.75
C MET A 120 8.76 -10.19 13.75
N GLU A 121 8.55 -11.28 14.50
CA GLU A 121 9.52 -11.79 15.48
C GLU A 121 10.83 -12.19 14.84
N ALA A 122 10.80 -12.81 13.65
CA ALA A 122 12.01 -13.15 12.89
C ALA A 122 12.82 -11.91 12.49
N HIS A 123 12.16 -10.76 12.30
CA HIS A 123 12.80 -9.46 12.10
C HIS A 123 13.16 -8.73 13.42
N GLY A 124 13.02 -9.38 14.57
CA GLY A 124 13.30 -8.77 15.87
C GLY A 124 12.26 -7.76 16.36
N THR A 125 11.08 -7.75 15.75
CA THR A 125 9.98 -6.88 16.16
C THR A 125 9.03 -7.59 17.12
N ASP A 126 8.82 -7.02 18.33
CA ASP A 126 7.75 -7.47 19.22
C ASP A 126 6.38 -7.07 18.62
N PRO A 127 5.50 -8.04 18.25
CA PRO A 127 4.19 -7.77 17.67
C PRO A 127 3.31 -6.84 18.52
N LYS A 128 3.47 -6.84 19.85
CA LYS A 128 2.71 -5.96 20.77
C LYS A 128 3.09 -4.48 20.62
N THR A 129 4.27 -4.20 20.13
CA THR A 129 4.77 -2.82 19.95
C THR A 129 4.62 -2.31 18.52
N ARG A 130 4.25 -3.18 17.55
CA ARG A 130 4.28 -2.92 16.10
C ARG A 130 3.70 -1.57 15.66
N PHE A 131 2.59 -1.14 16.25
CA PHE A 131 1.95 0.13 15.87
C PHE A 131 2.69 1.37 16.40
N ARG A 132 3.32 1.28 17.57
CA ARG A 132 4.14 2.38 18.11
C ARG A 132 5.46 2.47 17.34
N LEU A 133 6.09 1.32 17.12
CA LEU A 133 7.31 1.21 16.33
C LEU A 133 7.09 1.74 14.91
N MET A 134 5.98 1.35 14.24
CA MET A 134 5.63 1.85 12.91
C MET A 134 5.52 3.38 12.91
N ARG A 135 4.83 3.97 13.88
CA ARG A 135 4.71 5.43 13.99
C ARG A 135 6.07 6.09 14.08
N GLU A 136 6.94 5.66 15.02
CA GLU A 136 8.26 6.24 15.22
C GLU A 136 9.14 6.08 13.96
N LYS A 137 9.08 4.92 13.29
CA LYS A 137 9.79 4.70 12.02
C LYS A 137 9.30 5.65 10.92
N VAL A 138 7.99 5.86 10.79
CA VAL A 138 7.43 6.82 9.81
C VAL A 138 7.85 8.26 10.12
N GLU A 139 7.82 8.65 11.39
CA GLU A 139 8.26 9.99 11.82
C GLU A 139 9.76 10.20 11.53
N ALA A 140 10.60 9.21 11.82
CA ALA A 140 12.03 9.23 11.49
C ALA A 140 12.29 9.31 9.98
N ILE A 141 11.55 8.49 9.18
CA ILE A 141 11.62 8.51 7.71
C ILE A 141 11.28 9.90 7.17
N LYS A 142 10.19 10.52 7.63
CA LYS A 142 9.83 11.89 7.23
C LYS A 142 10.93 12.89 7.58
N THR A 143 11.50 12.79 8.77
CA THR A 143 12.58 13.67 9.21
C THR A 143 13.80 13.52 8.29
N LEU A 144 14.17 12.29 7.91
CA LEU A 144 15.25 12.01 6.96
C LEU A 144 14.98 12.58 5.56
N TRP A 145 13.74 12.65 5.12
CA TRP A 145 13.39 13.22 3.81
C TRP A 145 13.37 14.74 3.79
N THR A 146 12.92 15.38 4.88
CA THR A 146 12.58 16.81 4.88
C THR A 146 13.68 17.71 5.45
N ASN A 147 14.60 17.19 6.26
CA ASN A 147 15.64 18.00 6.89
C ASN A 147 17.01 17.75 6.25
N GLU A 148 17.82 18.81 6.11
CA GLU A 148 19.19 18.71 5.63
C GLU A 148 20.05 17.86 6.59
N VAL A 149 20.03 18.21 7.87
CA VAL A 149 20.52 17.39 8.98
C VAL A 149 19.32 16.84 9.71
N ALA A 150 19.15 15.55 9.63
CA ALA A 150 18.02 14.84 10.25
C ALA A 150 18.45 14.19 11.56
N GLU A 151 17.60 14.27 12.57
CA GLU A 151 17.72 13.53 13.84
C GLU A 151 16.35 13.13 14.34
N TYR A 152 16.25 11.98 15.00
CA TYR A 152 14.99 11.52 15.60
C TYR A 152 15.29 10.72 16.87
N HIS A 153 14.66 11.07 18.00
CA HIS A 153 14.82 10.41 19.28
C HIS A 153 13.46 9.97 19.82
N GLY A 154 13.11 8.73 19.52
CA GLY A 154 11.92 8.06 20.01
C GLY A 154 12.22 7.05 21.12
N ARG A 155 11.21 6.29 21.49
CA ARG A 155 11.38 5.19 22.46
C ARG A 155 11.97 3.93 21.80
N HIS A 156 11.64 3.70 20.54
CA HIS A 156 11.99 2.49 19.79
C HIS A 156 12.93 2.78 18.61
N VAL A 157 12.99 4.03 18.18
CA VAL A 157 13.80 4.47 17.05
C VAL A 157 14.69 5.62 17.50
N ASP A 158 15.98 5.50 17.23
CA ASP A 158 16.97 6.54 17.50
C ASP A 158 17.82 6.76 16.24
N VAL A 159 17.83 7.98 15.72
CA VAL A 159 18.64 8.41 14.58
C VAL A 159 19.44 9.62 15.02
N PRO A 160 20.76 9.48 15.19
CA PRO A 160 21.62 10.61 15.56
C PRO A 160 21.65 11.65 14.43
N PRO A 161 22.09 12.90 14.70
CA PRO A 161 22.24 13.91 13.66
C PRO A 161 23.00 13.35 12.45
N THR A 162 22.35 13.34 11.28
CA THR A 162 22.86 12.67 10.09
C THR A 162 22.47 13.39 8.80
N TRP A 163 23.28 13.23 7.76
CA TRP A 163 22.91 13.55 6.39
C TRP A 163 22.43 12.31 5.65
N GLN A 164 21.30 12.43 4.98
CA GLN A 164 20.83 11.40 4.06
C GLN A 164 20.38 12.03 2.74
N TRP A 165 21.01 11.67 1.67
CA TRP A 165 20.71 12.06 0.29
C TRP A 165 20.62 10.82 -0.62
N PRO A 166 19.85 10.85 -1.74
CA PRO A 166 19.01 11.97 -2.19
C PRO A 166 17.81 12.21 -1.27
N LYS A 167 17.21 13.41 -1.35
CA LYS A 167 15.86 13.66 -0.87
C LYS A 167 14.88 13.20 -1.93
N PRO A 168 13.61 12.92 -1.61
CA PRO A 168 12.56 12.71 -2.61
C PRO A 168 12.43 13.90 -3.56
N VAL A 169 11.88 13.67 -4.75
CA VAL A 169 11.47 14.73 -5.69
C VAL A 169 10.21 15.42 -5.19
N GLN A 170 9.30 14.63 -4.62
CA GLN A 170 8.03 15.11 -4.11
C GLN A 170 8.19 15.95 -2.85
N ASP A 171 7.50 17.10 -2.78
CA ASP A 171 7.51 18.03 -1.64
C ASP A 171 6.16 17.96 -0.90
N PRO A 172 6.15 17.83 0.44
CA PRO A 172 7.30 17.68 1.33
C PRO A 172 7.92 16.27 1.31
N HIS A 173 7.20 15.27 0.80
CA HIS A 173 7.64 13.88 0.66
C HIS A 173 6.62 13.06 -0.16
N PRO A 174 6.93 11.85 -0.64
CA PRO A 174 5.96 10.94 -1.24
C PRO A 174 4.75 10.73 -0.32
N PRO A 175 3.51 10.69 -0.87
CA PRO A 175 2.32 10.43 -0.06
C PRO A 175 2.42 9.10 0.70
N ILE A 176 2.03 9.12 1.97
CA ILE A 176 2.03 7.94 2.84
C ILE A 176 0.59 7.53 3.11
N LEU A 177 0.23 6.31 2.70
CA LEU A 177 -1.11 5.75 2.88
C LEU A 177 -1.09 4.64 3.95
N MET A 178 -1.95 4.76 4.96
CA MET A 178 -2.08 3.78 6.05
C MET A 178 -2.93 2.60 5.62
N GLY A 179 -2.38 1.41 5.60
CA GLY A 179 -3.11 0.17 5.36
C GLY A 179 -3.79 -0.40 6.60
N GLY A 180 -4.89 -1.11 6.36
CA GLY A 180 -5.59 -1.91 7.37
C GLY A 180 -6.91 -1.36 7.85
N ALA A 181 -7.41 -2.00 8.91
CA ALA A 181 -8.68 -1.71 9.56
C ALA A 181 -8.51 -1.62 11.09
N GLY A 182 -9.62 -1.53 11.80
CA GLY A 182 -9.69 -1.52 13.25
C GLY A 182 -9.78 -0.14 13.89
N PRO A 183 -10.03 -0.08 15.22
CA PRO A 183 -10.55 1.11 15.89
C PRO A 183 -9.63 2.33 15.86
N ASN A 184 -8.34 2.13 15.63
CA ASN A 184 -7.35 3.21 15.67
C ASN A 184 -6.78 3.58 14.29
N VAL A 185 -7.23 2.93 13.21
CA VAL A 185 -6.63 3.17 11.87
C VAL A 185 -6.84 4.61 11.42
N LEU A 186 -8.03 5.17 11.55
CA LEU A 186 -8.34 6.53 11.15
C LEU A 186 -7.53 7.56 11.94
N ASN A 187 -7.33 7.33 13.26
CA ASN A 187 -6.46 8.18 14.06
C ASN A 187 -5.00 8.16 13.55
N ARG A 188 -4.49 7.02 13.10
CA ARG A 188 -3.16 6.93 12.51
C ARG A 188 -3.08 7.71 11.20
N VAL A 189 -4.10 7.56 10.34
CA VAL A 189 -4.18 8.35 9.09
C VAL A 189 -4.07 9.84 9.39
N VAL A 190 -4.96 10.39 10.22
CA VAL A 190 -5.01 11.84 10.46
C VAL A 190 -3.85 12.37 11.28
N ASN A 191 -3.08 11.53 11.98
CA ASN A 191 -1.94 11.98 12.77
C ASN A 191 -0.63 12.02 11.98
N TYR A 192 -0.36 11.03 11.11
CA TYR A 192 0.94 10.93 10.46
C TYR A 192 0.94 10.35 9.03
N CYS A 193 -0.23 10.16 8.39
CA CYS A 193 -0.33 9.71 7.01
C CYS A 193 -1.17 10.68 6.16
N ASP A 194 -1.23 10.46 4.85
CA ASP A 194 -1.89 11.32 3.87
C ASP A 194 -3.13 10.65 3.26
N GLY A 195 -3.35 9.38 3.59
CA GLY A 195 -4.51 8.62 3.12
C GLY A 195 -4.65 7.25 3.78
N TRP A 196 -5.67 6.54 3.33
CA TRP A 196 -6.08 5.25 3.86
C TRP A 196 -6.20 4.18 2.77
N LEU A 197 -5.65 3.00 3.02
CA LEU A 197 -5.81 1.76 2.27
C LEU A 197 -6.65 0.80 3.12
N PRO A 198 -7.98 0.91 3.12
CA PRO A 198 -8.85 0.07 3.92
C PRO A 198 -8.75 -1.40 3.52
N ALA A 199 -8.65 -2.27 4.50
CA ALA A 199 -8.89 -3.70 4.31
C ALA A 199 -10.41 -3.96 4.42
N VAL A 200 -11.13 -3.84 3.29
CA VAL A 200 -12.58 -4.06 3.25
C VAL A 200 -12.88 -5.53 2.97
N HIS A 201 -13.88 -6.10 3.64
CA HIS A 201 -14.31 -7.48 3.42
C HIS A 201 -15.79 -7.55 2.99
N MET A 202 -16.04 -8.19 1.84
CA MET A 202 -17.36 -8.25 1.21
C MET A 202 -18.34 -9.17 1.94
N ASN A 203 -17.83 -10.23 2.57
CA ASN A 203 -18.62 -11.23 3.31
C ASN A 203 -18.11 -11.28 4.76
N PHE A 204 -18.27 -10.17 5.47
CA PHE A 204 -17.73 -9.98 6.81
C PHE A 204 -18.40 -10.92 7.84
N THR A 205 -17.58 -11.44 8.76
CA THR A 205 -18.00 -12.20 9.94
C THR A 205 -17.29 -11.62 11.17
N GLU A 206 -17.84 -11.78 12.37
CA GLU A 206 -17.35 -11.13 13.57
C GLU A 206 -15.91 -11.54 13.98
N ASP A 207 -15.47 -12.73 13.60
CA ASP A 207 -14.08 -13.18 13.80
C ASP A 207 -13.05 -12.39 12.97
N LEU A 208 -13.50 -11.70 11.92
CA LEU A 208 -12.68 -10.80 11.09
C LEU A 208 -12.58 -9.37 11.65
N ARG A 209 -13.34 -9.05 12.73
CA ARG A 209 -13.36 -7.71 13.32
C ARG A 209 -11.99 -7.30 13.84
N GLY A 210 -11.58 -6.09 13.48
CA GLY A 210 -10.27 -5.54 13.79
C GLY A 210 -9.17 -5.88 12.76
N ARG A 211 -9.43 -6.83 11.85
CA ARG A 211 -8.58 -7.13 10.68
C ARG A 211 -9.14 -6.50 9.40
N PHE A 212 -10.47 -6.49 9.29
CA PHE A 212 -11.18 -5.96 8.12
C PHE A 212 -12.27 -4.98 8.54
N THR A 213 -12.61 -4.08 7.62
CA THR A 213 -13.79 -3.21 7.69
C THR A 213 -14.93 -3.90 6.94
N PRO A 214 -16.12 -4.09 7.57
CA PRO A 214 -17.30 -4.54 6.83
C PRO A 214 -17.63 -3.59 5.68
N VAL A 215 -18.01 -4.12 4.53
CA VAL A 215 -18.36 -3.28 3.37
C VAL A 215 -19.54 -2.33 3.69
N GLU A 216 -20.46 -2.76 4.54
CA GLU A 216 -21.61 -1.97 4.99
C GLU A 216 -21.20 -0.77 5.87
N GLU A 217 -20.12 -0.90 6.66
CA GLU A 217 -19.59 0.16 7.54
C GLU A 217 -18.62 1.09 6.80
N PHE A 218 -18.11 0.69 5.63
CA PHE A 218 -17.05 1.42 4.91
C PHE A 218 -17.42 2.87 4.56
N PRO A 219 -18.63 3.18 4.05
CA PRO A 219 -19.02 4.56 3.77
C PRO A 219 -18.96 5.47 5.01
N ASP A 220 -19.43 4.98 6.15
CA ASP A 220 -19.44 5.73 7.41
C ASP A 220 -18.01 5.96 7.94
N GLU A 221 -17.13 4.98 7.82
CA GLU A 221 -15.72 5.12 8.22
C GLU A 221 -14.98 6.11 7.31
N VAL A 222 -15.27 6.15 5.99
CA VAL A 222 -14.72 7.17 5.08
C VAL A 222 -15.22 8.57 5.47
N ALA A 223 -16.53 8.74 5.68
CA ALA A 223 -17.10 10.01 6.10
C ALA A 223 -16.54 10.48 7.45
N LYS A 224 -16.33 9.56 8.38
CA LYS A 224 -15.68 9.85 9.67
C LYS A 224 -14.24 10.29 9.49
N LEU A 225 -13.46 9.63 8.61
CA LEU A 225 -12.07 10.01 8.30
C LEU A 225 -12.01 11.44 7.76
N GLN A 226 -12.91 11.82 6.83
CA GLN A 226 -12.95 13.14 6.25
C GLN A 226 -13.23 14.21 7.32
N ARG A 227 -14.23 13.98 8.20
CA ARG A 227 -14.51 14.89 9.33
C ARG A 227 -13.31 15.03 10.28
N MET A 228 -12.67 13.92 10.63
CA MET A 228 -11.48 13.95 11.51
C MET A 228 -10.32 14.74 10.91
N ALA A 229 -10.14 14.69 9.60
CA ALA A 229 -9.13 15.50 8.90
C ALA A 229 -9.48 16.98 8.90
N GLU A 230 -10.73 17.33 8.59
CA GLU A 230 -11.25 18.70 8.61
C GLU A 230 -11.11 19.35 10.00
N GLU A 231 -11.51 18.65 11.08
CA GLU A 231 -11.36 19.10 12.45
C GLU A 231 -9.90 19.41 12.85
N ARG A 232 -8.92 18.80 12.15
CA ARG A 232 -7.48 19.02 12.36
C ARG A 232 -6.87 20.01 11.37
N GLY A 233 -7.67 20.60 10.50
CA GLY A 233 -7.19 21.50 9.45
C GLY A 233 -6.28 20.81 8.43
N ARG A 234 -6.42 19.48 8.25
CA ARG A 234 -5.62 18.71 7.29
C ARG A 234 -6.33 18.62 5.93
N PRO A 235 -5.56 18.46 4.84
CA PRO A 235 -6.13 18.13 3.54
C PRO A 235 -7.00 16.88 3.62
N ARG A 236 -7.94 16.77 2.71
CA ARG A 236 -8.79 15.58 2.56
C ARG A 236 -7.93 14.35 2.28
N PRO A 237 -7.96 13.31 3.14
CA PRO A 237 -7.14 12.12 2.93
C PRO A 237 -7.51 11.36 1.66
N HIS A 238 -6.51 10.82 0.97
CA HIS A 238 -6.73 9.86 -0.10
C HIS A 238 -7.34 8.57 0.46
N VAL A 239 -8.31 8.01 -0.25
CA VAL A 239 -8.89 6.70 0.08
C VAL A 239 -8.79 5.80 -1.15
N GLN A 240 -8.12 4.65 -1.00
CA GLN A 240 -7.91 3.69 -2.06
C GLN A 240 -8.40 2.31 -1.62
N CYS A 241 -9.27 1.67 -2.39
CA CYS A 241 -9.77 0.32 -2.08
C CYS A 241 -9.82 -0.56 -3.33
N GLY A 242 -10.07 -1.86 -3.13
CA GLY A 242 -10.24 -2.81 -4.23
C GLY A 242 -11.52 -2.55 -5.04
N SER A 243 -11.46 -2.81 -6.33
CA SER A 243 -12.58 -2.59 -7.25
C SER A 243 -13.75 -3.57 -7.04
N GLU A 244 -13.54 -4.66 -6.33
CA GLU A 244 -14.61 -5.61 -5.93
C GLU A 244 -15.71 -4.96 -5.11
N ILE A 245 -15.43 -3.82 -4.47
CA ILE A 245 -16.42 -3.03 -3.73
C ILE A 245 -17.59 -2.56 -4.60
N LEU A 246 -17.36 -2.42 -5.91
CA LEU A 246 -18.39 -2.03 -6.89
C LEU A 246 -19.52 -3.05 -7.01
N THR A 247 -19.34 -4.26 -6.52
CA THR A 247 -20.43 -5.26 -6.43
C THR A 247 -21.47 -4.91 -5.37
N ARG A 248 -21.15 -3.97 -4.46
CA ARG A 248 -21.99 -3.56 -3.33
C ARG A 248 -22.31 -2.06 -3.33
N ILE A 249 -21.33 -1.23 -3.73
CA ILE A 249 -21.44 0.23 -3.68
C ILE A 249 -21.20 0.80 -5.08
N PRO A 250 -22.14 1.52 -5.68
CA PRO A 250 -21.99 2.13 -7.01
C PRO A 250 -20.83 3.15 -7.05
N LEU A 251 -20.19 3.29 -8.21
CA LEU A 251 -19.08 4.19 -8.44
C LEU A 251 -19.36 5.63 -7.98
N GLY A 252 -20.50 6.21 -8.38
CA GLY A 252 -20.88 7.57 -8.01
C GLY A 252 -20.96 7.76 -6.49
N GLN A 253 -21.50 6.78 -5.76
CA GLN A 253 -21.52 6.83 -4.29
C GLN A 253 -20.12 6.77 -3.67
N LEU A 254 -19.20 5.97 -4.25
CA LEU A 254 -17.81 5.93 -3.79
C LEU A 254 -17.11 7.29 -3.98
N GLU A 255 -17.34 7.96 -5.11
CA GLU A 255 -16.82 9.31 -5.37
C GLU A 255 -17.40 10.34 -4.39
N GLU A 256 -18.71 10.32 -4.16
CA GLU A 256 -19.39 11.22 -3.22
C GLU A 256 -18.83 11.12 -1.80
N ILE A 257 -18.62 9.91 -1.29
CA ILE A 257 -18.03 9.72 0.05
C ILE A 257 -16.54 10.05 0.09
N GLY A 258 -15.85 10.11 -1.05
CA GLY A 258 -14.46 10.54 -1.16
C GLY A 258 -13.43 9.45 -1.35
N VAL A 259 -13.82 8.33 -1.92
CA VAL A 259 -12.86 7.38 -2.49
C VAL A 259 -12.17 8.05 -3.68
N THR A 260 -10.85 7.98 -3.73
CA THR A 260 -10.05 8.65 -4.76
C THR A 260 -9.51 7.69 -5.80
N ARG A 261 -9.30 6.41 -5.42
CA ARG A 261 -8.73 5.37 -6.31
C ARG A 261 -9.35 4.01 -6.07
N LEU A 262 -9.61 3.29 -7.16
CA LEU A 262 -9.97 1.89 -7.14
C LEU A 262 -8.86 1.04 -7.75
N MET A 263 -8.55 -0.08 -7.09
CA MET A 263 -7.50 -1.00 -7.49
C MET A 263 -8.10 -2.23 -8.15
N VAL A 264 -7.67 -2.52 -9.37
CA VAL A 264 -8.04 -3.72 -10.11
C VAL A 264 -6.96 -4.78 -9.92
N GLY A 265 -7.34 -5.95 -9.42
CA GLY A 265 -6.41 -7.08 -9.31
C GLY A 265 -6.12 -7.72 -10.68
N VAL A 266 -4.87 -8.05 -10.92
CA VAL A 266 -4.46 -8.88 -12.07
C VAL A 266 -4.48 -10.34 -11.62
N GLY A 267 -5.19 -11.21 -12.39
CA GLY A 267 -5.60 -12.52 -11.90
C GLY A 267 -6.75 -12.42 -10.90
N GLY A 268 -7.36 -13.49 -10.44
CA GLY A 268 -8.52 -13.48 -9.54
C GLY A 268 -8.30 -12.75 -8.22
N GLY A 269 -8.37 -11.43 -8.24
CA GLY A 269 -8.07 -10.57 -7.08
C GLY A 269 -6.60 -10.20 -6.90
N GLY A 270 -5.73 -10.47 -7.89
CA GLY A 270 -4.30 -10.18 -7.85
C GLY A 270 -3.44 -11.24 -7.16
N LEU A 271 -4.05 -12.36 -6.75
CA LEU A 271 -3.38 -13.48 -6.06
C LEU A 271 -3.17 -14.72 -6.95
N ASP A 272 -3.90 -14.84 -8.07
CA ASP A 272 -3.74 -15.94 -8.99
C ASP A 272 -2.52 -15.74 -9.91
N ALA A 273 -1.87 -16.83 -10.27
CA ALA A 273 -0.74 -16.80 -11.17
C ALA A 273 -1.18 -16.35 -12.58
N VAL A 274 -0.48 -15.37 -13.13
CA VAL A 274 -0.63 -14.88 -14.50
C VAL A 274 0.78 -14.72 -15.07
N ASP A 275 1.10 -15.39 -16.17
CA ASP A 275 2.38 -15.24 -16.86
C ASP A 275 2.43 -14.00 -17.76
N ASP A 276 3.58 -13.75 -18.39
CA ASP A 276 3.78 -12.58 -19.24
C ASP A 276 2.80 -12.53 -20.42
N ASP A 277 2.39 -13.67 -20.97
CA ASP A 277 1.44 -13.75 -22.09
C ASP A 277 -0.01 -13.51 -21.64
N GLY A 278 -0.34 -13.96 -20.41
CA GLY A 278 -1.67 -13.82 -19.82
C GLY A 278 -1.95 -12.43 -19.25
N VAL A 279 -0.93 -11.64 -18.94
CA VAL A 279 -1.10 -10.33 -18.27
C VAL A 279 -1.83 -9.31 -19.14
N ARG A 280 -1.51 -9.27 -20.45
CA ARG A 280 -2.15 -8.33 -21.37
C ARG A 280 -3.67 -8.55 -21.45
N PRO A 281 -4.19 -9.76 -21.78
CA PRO A 281 -5.64 -9.97 -21.83
C PRO A 281 -6.31 -9.76 -20.48
N ALA A 282 -5.64 -10.07 -19.36
CA ALA A 282 -6.18 -9.83 -18.04
C ALA A 282 -6.35 -8.33 -17.75
N LEU A 283 -5.37 -7.51 -18.11
CA LEU A 283 -5.44 -6.05 -17.96
C LEU A 283 -6.41 -5.39 -18.95
N GLU A 284 -6.50 -5.87 -20.19
CA GLU A 284 -7.49 -5.41 -21.17
C GLU A 284 -8.92 -5.66 -20.66
N GLN A 285 -9.21 -6.86 -20.16
CA GLN A 285 -10.49 -7.16 -19.54
C GLN A 285 -10.78 -6.28 -18.32
N ALA A 286 -9.74 -6.01 -17.50
CA ALA A 286 -9.85 -5.11 -16.35
C ALA A 286 -10.16 -3.68 -16.82
N ARG A 287 -9.53 -3.20 -17.89
CA ARG A 287 -9.77 -1.87 -18.46
C ARG A 287 -11.18 -1.75 -19.04
N GLU A 288 -11.64 -2.74 -19.79
CA GLU A 288 -13.01 -2.78 -20.32
C GLU A 288 -14.06 -2.69 -19.20
N ARG A 289 -13.84 -3.37 -18.07
CA ARG A 289 -14.72 -3.24 -16.89
C ARG A 289 -14.73 -1.83 -16.32
N VAL A 290 -13.57 -1.18 -16.23
CA VAL A 290 -13.46 0.21 -15.79
C VAL A 290 -14.22 1.13 -16.75
N ASP A 291 -14.00 1.00 -18.06
CA ASP A 291 -14.66 1.82 -19.07
C ASP A 291 -16.20 1.67 -19.03
N ALA A 292 -16.69 0.45 -18.82
CA ALA A 292 -18.11 0.19 -18.65
C ALA A 292 -18.73 0.83 -17.38
N LEU A 293 -17.90 1.15 -16.37
CA LEU A 293 -18.32 1.79 -15.13
C LEU A 293 -18.25 3.32 -15.21
N THR A 294 -17.49 3.86 -16.15
CA THR A 294 -17.21 5.32 -16.29
C THR A 294 -17.88 5.96 -17.51
N GLY A 295 -18.37 5.18 -18.46
CA GLY A 295 -19.12 5.62 -19.66
C GLY A 295 -20.58 5.63 -19.42
#